data_41d766fdebd01249909b9fe017b92b99
#
_entry.id   41d766fdebd01249909b9fe017b92b99
#
_cell.length_a   1.000
_cell.length_b   1.000
_cell.length_c   1.000
_cell.angle_alpha   90.00
_cell.angle_beta   90.00
_cell.angle_gamma   90.00
#
_symmetry.space_group_name_H-M   'P 1'
#
loop_
_entity.id
_entity.type
_entity.pdbx_description
1 polymer ?
#
loop_
_entity_poly.entity_id
_entity_poly.type
_entity_poly.pdbx_seq_one_letter_code
_entity_poly.pdbx_strand_id
1 'polypeptide(L)' 'MNKTYSMSIRVSEEELSKLKRAAKLESYSSYSEFVRRIALKEANRVIKNYPKE' A
#
# COMPACT_ATOMS: atom_id res chain seq x y z
N MET A 1 -0.01 -22.96 4.34
CA MET A 1 -0.87 -21.88 4.77
C MET A 1 -0.07 -20.64 5.16
N ASN A 2 -0.46 -19.49 4.71
CA ASN A 2 0.30 -18.27 4.96
C ASN A 2 -0.15 -17.58 6.23
N LYS A 3 0.82 -17.11 6.95
CA LYS A 3 0.54 -16.26 8.09
C LYS A 3 0.31 -14.85 7.63
N THR A 4 -0.57 -14.14 8.31
CA THR A 4 -0.78 -12.74 8.02
C THR A 4 -0.32 -11.92 9.21
N TYR A 5 0.18 -10.74 8.92
CA TYR A 5 0.67 -9.83 9.93
C TYR A 5 0.02 -8.48 9.74
N SER A 6 -0.28 -7.85 10.87
CA SER A 6 -0.82 -6.51 10.82
C SER A 6 0.30 -5.49 10.80
N MET A 7 0.08 -4.41 10.10
CA MET A 7 1.00 -3.29 10.09
C MET A 7 0.25 -2.03 10.43
N SER A 8 0.89 -1.17 11.21
CA SER A 8 0.33 0.14 11.52
C SER A 8 1.18 1.19 10.83
N ILE A 9 0.53 2.09 10.14
CA ILE A 9 1.18 3.19 9.46
C ILE A 9 0.51 4.48 9.87
N ARG A 10 1.31 5.46 10.21
CA ARG A 10 0.78 6.76 10.58
C ARG A 10 0.73 7.67 9.38
N VAL A 11 -0.39 8.31 9.20
CA VAL A 11 -0.55 9.29 8.14
C VAL A 11 -1.29 10.49 8.70
N SER A 12 -1.07 11.64 8.08
CA SER A 12 -1.79 12.83 8.48
C SER A 12 -3.21 12.74 7.95
N GLU A 13 -4.05 13.63 8.44
CA GLU A 13 -5.42 13.69 7.99
C GLU A 13 -5.51 13.96 6.50
N GLU A 14 -4.65 14.84 6.04
CA GLU A 14 -4.60 15.18 4.62
C GLU A 14 -4.17 13.99 3.77
N GLU A 15 -3.16 13.27 4.25
CA GLU A 15 -2.68 12.09 3.54
C GLU A 15 -3.73 10.99 3.49
N LEU A 16 -4.43 10.81 4.60
CA LEU A 16 -5.48 9.80 4.66
C LEU A 16 -6.58 10.13 3.68
N SER A 17 -6.94 11.40 3.59
CA SER A 17 -7.97 11.85 2.67
C SER A 17 -7.59 11.54 1.22
N LYS A 18 -6.33 11.79 0.89
CA LYS A 18 -5.83 11.50 -0.46
C LYS A 18 -5.86 10.01 -0.76
N LEU A 19 -5.48 9.20 0.22
CA LEU A 19 -5.48 7.75 0.02
C LEU A 19 -6.88 7.22 -0.22
N LYS A 20 -7.84 7.71 0.56
CA LYS A 20 -9.22 7.29 0.41
C LYS A 20 -9.77 7.69 -0.96
N ARG A 21 -9.45 8.89 -1.39
CA ARG A 21 -9.92 9.38 -2.67
C ARG A 21 -9.32 8.58 -3.82
N ALA A 22 -8.02 8.33 -3.75
CA ALA A 22 -7.34 7.58 -4.80
C ALA A 22 -7.89 6.15 -4.89
N ALA A 23 -8.11 5.53 -3.74
CA ALA A 23 -8.66 4.17 -3.72
C ALA A 23 -10.02 4.14 -4.38
N LYS A 24 -10.82 5.15 -4.12
CA LYS A 24 -12.16 5.22 -4.72
C LYS A 24 -12.09 5.40 -6.22
N LEU A 25 -11.20 6.25 -6.67
CA LEU A 25 -11.04 6.51 -8.10
C LEU A 25 -10.55 5.27 -8.84
N GLU A 26 -9.77 4.44 -8.17
CA GLU A 26 -9.27 3.20 -8.75
C GLU A 26 -10.18 2.01 -8.48
N SER A 27 -11.32 2.25 -7.89
CA SER A 27 -12.34 1.23 -7.65
C SER A 27 -11.89 0.12 -6.71
N TYR A 28 -11.06 0.45 -5.74
CA TYR A 28 -10.72 -0.51 -4.71
C TYR A 28 -11.83 -0.59 -3.68
N SER A 29 -11.99 -1.75 -3.08
CA SER A 29 -13.04 -1.93 -2.07
C SER A 29 -12.74 -1.15 -0.79
N SER A 30 -11.46 -0.89 -0.51
CA SER A 30 -11.09 -0.10 0.65
C SER A 30 -9.75 0.56 0.39
N TYR A 31 -9.46 1.61 1.15
CA TYR A 31 -8.18 2.28 0.99
C TYR A 31 -7.04 1.42 1.52
N SER A 32 -7.32 0.52 2.45
CA SER A 32 -6.31 -0.40 2.94
C SER A 32 -5.82 -1.31 1.82
N GLU A 33 -6.75 -1.80 1.02
CA GLU A 33 -6.41 -2.65 -0.10
C GLU A 33 -5.58 -1.89 -1.12
N PHE A 34 -5.96 -0.65 -1.38
CA PHE A 34 -5.22 0.20 -2.29
C PHE A 34 -3.78 0.40 -1.81
N VAL A 35 -3.62 0.75 -0.53
CA VAL A 35 -2.30 0.98 0.03
C VAL A 35 -1.46 -0.28 -0.03
N ARG A 36 -2.03 -1.42 0.34
CA ARG A 36 -1.31 -2.67 0.32
C ARG A 36 -0.80 -3.01 -1.08
N ARG A 37 -1.63 -2.86 -2.06
CA ARG A 37 -1.26 -3.19 -3.43
C ARG A 37 -0.19 -2.27 -3.98
N ILE A 38 -0.32 -0.99 -3.74
CA ILE A 38 0.65 -0.02 -4.21
C ILE A 38 2.00 -0.23 -3.53
N ALA A 39 1.97 -0.47 -2.23
CA ALA A 39 3.22 -0.68 -1.48
C ALA A 39 3.94 -1.94 -1.95
N LEU A 40 3.20 -3.01 -2.19
CA LEU A 40 3.81 -4.25 -2.67
C LEU A 40 4.39 -4.08 -4.07
N LYS A 41 3.70 -3.35 -4.91
CA LYS A 41 4.16 -3.08 -6.25
C LYS A 41 5.48 -2.31 -6.21
N GLU A 42 5.54 -1.31 -5.35
CA GLU A 42 6.74 -0.52 -5.21
C GLU A 42 7.87 -1.34 -4.59
N ALA A 43 7.54 -2.18 -3.62
CA ALA A 43 8.55 -3.03 -2.98
C ALA A 43 9.18 -3.96 -4.00
N ASN A 44 8.37 -4.55 -4.86
CA ASN A 44 8.89 -5.44 -5.90
C ASN A 44 9.81 -4.70 -6.85
N ARG A 45 9.47 -3.48 -7.18
CA ARG A 45 10.31 -2.67 -8.06
C ARG A 45 11.67 -2.38 -7.42
N VAL A 46 11.64 -2.02 -6.15
CA VAL A 46 12.86 -1.70 -5.42
C VAL A 46 13.76 -2.92 -5.30
N ILE A 47 13.18 -4.05 -4.93
CA ILE A 47 13.95 -5.28 -4.77
C ILE A 47 14.60 -5.68 -6.10
N LYS A 48 13.86 -5.51 -7.18
CA LYS A 48 14.37 -5.84 -8.49
C LYS A 48 15.57 -4.99 -8.86
N ASN A 49 15.55 -3.72 -8.46
CA ASN A 49 16.64 -2.80 -8.77
C ASN A 49 17.84 -2.96 -7.85
N TYR A 50 17.65 -3.63 -6.73
CA TYR A 50 18.73 -3.83 -5.76
C TYR A 50 18.80 -5.29 -5.35
N PRO A 51 19.16 -6.15 -6.28
CA PRO A 51 19.07 -7.60 -6.07
C PRO A 51 19.99 -8.15 -5.00
N LYS A 52 20.91 -7.36 -4.54
CA LYS A 52 21.83 -7.83 -3.51
C LYS A 52 21.23 -7.85 -2.12
N GLU A 53 20.10 -7.40 -1.98
CA GLU A 53 19.46 -7.31 -0.68
C GLU A 53 19.27 -8.64 0.05
#